data_1de20b5019d6dbc4194fa157858312a5
#
_entry.id   1de20b5019d6dbc4194fa157858312a5
#
_cell.length_a   1.000
_cell.length_b   1.000
_cell.length_c   1.000
_cell.angle_alpha   90.00
_cell.angle_beta   90.00
_cell.angle_gamma   90.00
#
_symmetry.space_group_name_H-M   'P 1'
#
loop_
_entity.id
_entity.type
_entity.pdbx_description
1 polymer ?
#
loop_
_entity_poly.entity_id
_entity_poly.type
_entity_poly.pdbx_seq_one_letter_code
_entity_poly.pdbx_strand_id
1 'polypeptide(L)'
;MIRMAYLDDNDLYERIKDAYIELMNTPTLRKHWREVSNDCAELAGFNYSIKQLVSASFGELVMIAKAFDDALAGATDIRKREIKDKLRDEVFKYDRYYQRTKIAPFFREHAEELGLHICHYCDMAYVNTYEYVDKMDGHRIKACHFDLDHVLEKADYPIFALSLFNLVPCCPVCNERLKGKEPLAKASHVLRKFSPTCQSFDFDRKVTMELMPLGDVKRPFLQNASGYEVDFDCHKDKDYERYVERFRLKERYNYHKSEALRLKDLQMRYPDSNIAIIASMLRMPFDEVKEDIFGLRFAKEQHRCFGKMRKDMMK
;
A
#
# COMPACT_ATOMS: atom_id res chain seq x y z
N MET A 1 -5.69 4.49 1.14
CA MET A 1 -5.74 4.13 -0.19
C MET A 1 -4.87 5.02 -1.02
N ILE A 2 -3.57 4.88 -0.75
CA ILE A 2 -2.54 5.77 -1.26
C ILE A 2 -1.56 4.91 -2.04
N ARG A 3 -1.25 5.31 -3.27
CA ARG A 3 -0.21 4.65 -4.04
C ARG A 3 1.18 5.01 -3.52
N MET A 4 2.16 4.18 -3.83
CA MET A 4 3.54 4.42 -3.41
C MET A 4 4.11 5.67 -4.11
N ALA A 5 4.88 6.47 -3.37
CA ALA A 5 5.41 7.75 -3.83
C ALA A 5 6.23 7.65 -5.12
N TYR A 6 7.01 6.60 -5.27
CA TYR A 6 7.84 6.37 -6.48
C TYR A 6 7.02 6.17 -7.77
N LEU A 7 5.71 5.93 -7.71
CA LEU A 7 4.88 5.84 -8.91
C LEU A 7 4.56 7.20 -9.54
N ASP A 8 4.79 8.28 -8.80
CA ASP A 8 4.60 9.66 -9.24
C ASP A 8 5.91 10.35 -9.60
N ASP A 9 7.06 9.71 -9.38
CA ASP A 9 8.41 10.24 -9.59
C ASP A 9 9.31 9.17 -10.20
N ASN A 10 9.63 9.29 -11.48
CA ASN A 10 10.44 8.32 -12.21
C ASN A 10 11.90 8.26 -11.72
N ASP A 11 12.47 9.38 -11.29
CA ASP A 11 13.85 9.42 -10.80
C ASP A 11 13.93 8.67 -9.45
N LEU A 12 12.94 8.89 -8.59
CA LEU A 12 12.79 8.14 -7.35
C LEU A 12 12.57 6.64 -7.63
N TYR A 13 11.71 6.31 -8.60
CA TYR A 13 11.42 4.94 -8.98
C TYR A 13 12.69 4.17 -9.36
N GLU A 14 13.48 4.71 -10.30
CA GLU A 14 14.71 4.03 -10.76
C GLU A 14 15.76 4.00 -9.65
N ARG A 15 15.94 5.04 -8.86
CA ARG A 15 16.89 5.08 -7.75
C ARG A 15 16.58 4.02 -6.67
N ILE A 16 15.34 3.93 -6.24
CA ILE A 16 14.89 2.93 -5.24
C ILE A 16 15.02 1.52 -5.80
N LYS A 17 14.66 1.31 -7.05
CA LYS A 17 14.78 0.03 -7.74
C LYS A 17 16.25 -0.42 -7.86
N ASP A 18 17.15 0.48 -8.26
CA ASP A 18 18.58 0.16 -8.41
C ASP A 18 19.22 -0.13 -7.06
N ALA A 19 18.94 0.66 -6.01
CA ALA A 19 19.39 0.39 -4.65
C ALA A 19 18.91 -0.98 -4.16
N TYR A 20 17.66 -1.34 -4.46
CA TYR A 20 17.11 -2.64 -4.09
C TYR A 20 17.72 -3.80 -4.88
N ILE A 21 18.00 -3.61 -6.17
CA ILE A 21 18.73 -4.58 -6.99
C ILE A 21 20.12 -4.83 -6.42
N GLU A 22 20.87 -3.79 -6.08
CA GLU A 22 22.19 -3.91 -5.47
C GLU A 22 22.14 -4.71 -4.18
N LEU A 23 21.16 -4.43 -3.32
CA LEU A 23 20.95 -5.15 -2.07
C LEU A 23 20.62 -6.63 -2.27
N MET A 24 19.76 -6.97 -3.23
CA MET A 24 19.15 -8.30 -3.34
C MET A 24 19.78 -9.20 -4.40
N ASN A 25 20.34 -8.67 -5.49
CA ASN A 25 20.91 -9.47 -6.59
C ASN A 25 22.31 -10.01 -6.27
N THR A 26 22.45 -10.70 -5.14
CA THR A 26 23.73 -11.22 -4.65
C THR A 26 24.19 -12.47 -5.39
N PRO A 27 25.51 -12.74 -5.46
CA PRO A 27 26.04 -13.98 -6.04
C PRO A 27 25.46 -15.24 -5.38
N THR A 28 25.28 -15.21 -4.06
CA THR A 28 24.71 -16.32 -3.28
C THR A 28 23.26 -16.61 -3.68
N LEU A 29 22.41 -15.57 -3.77
CA LEU A 29 21.01 -15.76 -4.15
C LEU A 29 20.90 -16.26 -5.60
N ARG A 30 21.72 -15.72 -6.52
CA ARG A 30 21.77 -16.20 -7.91
C ARG A 30 22.23 -17.66 -8.01
N LYS A 31 23.19 -18.08 -7.16
CA LYS A 31 23.65 -19.47 -7.10
C LYS A 31 22.52 -20.40 -6.65
N HIS A 32 21.89 -20.10 -5.52
CA HIS A 32 20.77 -20.91 -5.00
C HIS A 32 19.62 -21.00 -6.00
N TRP A 33 19.26 -19.87 -6.64
CA TRP A 33 18.23 -19.88 -7.68
C TRP A 33 18.56 -20.80 -8.83
N ARG A 34 19.79 -20.74 -9.35
CA ARG A 34 20.25 -21.60 -10.45
C ARG A 34 20.23 -23.09 -10.07
N GLU A 35 20.68 -23.40 -8.88
CA GLU A 35 20.70 -24.77 -8.37
C GLU A 35 19.28 -25.34 -8.30
N VAL A 36 18.37 -24.65 -7.62
CA VAL A 36 16.98 -25.12 -7.44
C VAL A 36 16.22 -25.12 -8.76
N SER A 37 16.39 -24.11 -9.62
CA SER A 37 15.70 -24.08 -10.92
C SER A 37 16.17 -25.19 -11.86
N ASN A 38 17.43 -25.59 -11.80
CA ASN A 38 17.94 -26.72 -12.59
C ASN A 38 17.48 -28.08 -12.04
N ASP A 39 17.30 -28.20 -10.73
CA ASP A 39 16.81 -29.41 -10.08
C ASP A 39 15.31 -29.67 -10.29
N CYS A 40 14.56 -28.66 -10.70
CA CYS A 40 13.12 -28.74 -10.92
C CYS A 40 12.84 -28.74 -12.43
N ALA A 41 12.58 -29.91 -13.01
CA ALA A 41 12.32 -30.06 -14.46
C ALA A 41 11.14 -29.17 -14.94
N GLU A 42 10.15 -28.92 -14.08
CA GLU A 42 9.02 -28.07 -14.34
C GLU A 42 9.42 -26.60 -14.57
N LEU A 43 10.55 -26.17 -14.00
CA LEU A 43 11.08 -24.81 -14.14
C LEU A 43 12.07 -24.66 -15.31
N ALA A 44 12.33 -25.69 -16.11
CA ALA A 44 13.31 -25.64 -17.21
C ALA A 44 13.01 -24.54 -18.26
N GLY A 45 11.73 -24.18 -18.45
CA GLY A 45 11.29 -23.09 -19.33
C GLY A 45 11.11 -21.74 -18.62
N PHE A 46 11.26 -21.68 -17.32
CA PHE A 46 11.06 -20.46 -16.51
C PHE A 46 12.35 -19.65 -16.38
N ASN A 47 12.69 -18.94 -17.45
CA ASN A 47 13.99 -18.27 -17.65
C ASN A 47 14.02 -16.83 -17.07
N TYR A 48 13.74 -16.66 -15.77
CA TYR A 48 13.82 -15.35 -15.11
C TYR A 48 15.02 -15.28 -14.18
N SER A 49 15.80 -14.20 -14.30
CA SER A 49 16.93 -13.93 -13.42
C SER A 49 16.47 -13.40 -12.06
N ILE A 50 17.31 -13.54 -11.03
CA ILE A 50 17.06 -12.91 -9.71
C ILE A 50 16.83 -11.40 -9.84
N LYS A 51 17.61 -10.72 -10.70
CA LYS A 51 17.42 -9.29 -10.96
C LYS A 51 15.98 -9.01 -11.40
N GLN A 52 15.43 -9.75 -12.36
CA GLN A 52 14.06 -9.60 -12.81
C GLN A 52 13.04 -9.91 -11.71
N LEU A 53 13.22 -11.02 -10.97
CA LEU A 53 12.29 -11.43 -9.92
C LEU A 53 12.19 -10.41 -8.77
N VAL A 54 13.31 -9.76 -8.40
CA VAL A 54 13.32 -8.81 -7.28
C VAL A 54 12.91 -7.38 -7.66
N SER A 55 13.00 -7.01 -8.95
CA SER A 55 12.81 -5.62 -9.41
C SER A 55 11.78 -5.43 -10.53
N ALA A 56 11.12 -6.50 -10.98
CA ALA A 56 10.02 -6.37 -11.94
C ALA A 56 8.90 -5.49 -11.38
N SER A 57 8.37 -4.57 -12.17
CA SER A 57 7.19 -3.77 -11.82
C SER A 57 6.02 -4.69 -11.45
N PHE A 58 5.05 -4.19 -10.67
CA PHE A 58 3.92 -5.04 -10.28
C PHE A 58 3.14 -5.59 -11.49
N GLY A 59 3.05 -4.82 -12.57
CA GLY A 59 2.45 -5.28 -13.82
C GLY A 59 3.21 -6.46 -14.44
N GLU A 60 4.53 -6.45 -14.41
CA GLU A 60 5.38 -7.54 -14.88
C GLU A 60 5.32 -8.74 -13.92
N LEU A 61 5.29 -8.51 -12.59
CA LEU A 61 5.13 -9.61 -11.60
C LEU A 61 3.88 -10.44 -11.88
N VAL A 62 2.78 -9.80 -12.23
CA VAL A 62 1.52 -10.50 -12.59
C VAL A 62 1.69 -11.35 -13.87
N MET A 63 2.48 -10.90 -14.85
CA MET A 63 2.79 -11.69 -16.04
C MET A 63 3.73 -12.87 -15.71
N ILE A 64 4.75 -12.62 -14.88
CA ILE A 64 5.68 -13.68 -14.45
C ILE A 64 4.94 -14.71 -13.58
N ALA A 65 3.97 -14.28 -12.75
CA ALA A 65 3.12 -15.20 -11.97
C ALA A 65 2.38 -16.18 -12.88
N LYS A 66 1.79 -15.68 -13.97
CA LYS A 66 1.15 -16.54 -14.97
C LYS A 66 2.14 -17.52 -15.61
N ALA A 67 3.33 -17.05 -15.99
CA ALA A 67 4.37 -17.92 -16.54
C ALA A 67 4.83 -18.99 -15.53
N PHE A 68 4.85 -18.68 -14.23
CA PHE A 68 5.15 -19.64 -13.17
C PHE A 68 4.01 -20.68 -13.02
N ASP A 69 2.75 -20.23 -13.05
CA ASP A 69 1.61 -21.14 -13.01
C ASP A 69 1.57 -22.07 -14.25
N ASP A 70 1.87 -21.53 -15.44
CA ASP A 70 1.96 -22.29 -16.68
C ASP A 70 3.10 -23.33 -16.62
N ALA A 71 4.25 -22.98 -16.07
CA ALA A 71 5.37 -23.89 -15.85
C ALA A 71 5.00 -25.07 -14.91
N LEU A 72 4.17 -24.80 -13.91
CA LEU A 72 3.72 -25.83 -12.97
C LEU A 72 2.42 -26.54 -13.40
N ALA A 73 1.80 -26.19 -14.52
CA ALA A 73 0.47 -26.67 -14.89
C ALA A 73 0.39 -28.21 -15.02
N GLY A 74 1.45 -28.84 -15.51
CA GLY A 74 1.54 -30.31 -15.68
C GLY A 74 1.88 -31.08 -14.40
N ALA A 75 2.26 -30.40 -13.30
CA ALA A 75 2.63 -31.05 -12.06
C ALA A 75 1.40 -31.36 -11.19
N THR A 76 1.48 -32.46 -10.41
CA THR A 76 0.48 -32.76 -9.38
C THR A 76 0.50 -31.72 -8.26
N ASP A 77 -0.59 -31.59 -7.49
CA ASP A 77 -0.67 -30.63 -6.38
C ASP A 77 0.39 -30.89 -5.30
N ILE A 78 0.74 -32.15 -5.08
CA ILE A 78 1.83 -32.54 -4.17
C ILE A 78 3.15 -31.98 -4.71
N ARG A 79 3.44 -32.21 -5.99
CA ARG A 79 4.68 -31.76 -6.63
C ARG A 79 4.78 -30.23 -6.69
N LYS A 80 3.69 -29.54 -6.98
CA LYS A 80 3.62 -28.07 -6.92
C LYS A 80 3.99 -27.54 -5.53
N ARG A 81 3.49 -28.19 -4.49
CA ARG A 81 3.81 -27.82 -3.09
C ARG A 81 5.29 -28.06 -2.80
N GLU A 82 5.84 -29.21 -3.16
CA GLU A 82 7.28 -29.50 -2.97
C GLU A 82 8.17 -28.44 -3.63
N ILE A 83 7.88 -28.05 -4.87
CA ILE A 83 8.63 -27.03 -5.58
C ILE A 83 8.52 -25.68 -4.86
N LYS A 84 7.32 -25.26 -4.46
CA LYS A 84 7.10 -24.02 -3.74
C LYS A 84 7.82 -24.01 -2.39
N ASP A 85 7.77 -25.13 -1.65
CA ASP A 85 8.47 -25.28 -0.38
C ASP A 85 9.99 -25.23 -0.55
N LYS A 86 10.53 -25.89 -1.58
CA LYS A 86 11.95 -25.84 -1.90
C LYS A 86 12.40 -24.42 -2.26
N LEU A 87 11.63 -23.70 -3.08
CA LEU A 87 11.92 -22.31 -3.42
C LEU A 87 11.90 -21.41 -2.18
N ARG A 88 10.90 -21.56 -1.31
CA ARG A 88 10.76 -20.80 -0.06
C ARG A 88 11.93 -21.06 0.89
N ASP A 89 12.30 -22.32 1.07
CA ASP A 89 13.22 -22.75 2.13
C ASP A 89 14.69 -22.74 1.72
N GLU A 90 15.01 -22.92 0.45
CA GLU A 90 16.37 -22.98 -0.04
C GLU A 90 16.83 -21.71 -0.76
N VAL A 91 15.90 -21.00 -1.48
CA VAL A 91 16.23 -19.81 -2.27
C VAL A 91 15.81 -18.53 -1.57
N PHE A 92 14.50 -18.29 -1.46
CA PHE A 92 13.98 -16.98 -1.10
C PHE A 92 13.89 -16.70 0.39
N LYS A 93 13.97 -17.65 1.28
CA LYS A 93 14.14 -17.60 2.77
C LYS A 93 13.66 -16.32 3.46
N TYR A 94 12.48 -15.77 3.01
CA TYR A 94 11.97 -14.47 3.46
C TYR A 94 11.90 -14.41 4.99
N ASP A 95 11.09 -15.26 5.62
CA ASP A 95 10.82 -15.23 7.06
C ASP A 95 12.07 -15.58 7.91
N ARG A 96 12.94 -16.46 7.39
CA ARG A 96 14.10 -16.95 8.13
C ARG A 96 15.31 -16.03 8.06
N TYR A 97 15.44 -15.24 6.97
CA TYR A 97 16.64 -14.45 6.76
C TYR A 97 16.38 -13.06 6.17
N TYR A 98 15.82 -12.97 4.95
CA TYR A 98 15.83 -11.73 4.18
C TYR A 98 14.96 -10.63 4.78
N GLN A 99 13.82 -10.97 5.39
CA GLN A 99 12.95 -9.98 6.03
C GLN A 99 13.71 -9.15 7.06
N ARG A 100 14.38 -9.81 8.00
CA ARG A 100 15.06 -9.13 9.12
C ARG A 100 16.37 -8.48 8.72
N THR A 101 17.15 -9.12 7.82
CA THR A 101 18.53 -8.71 7.54
C THR A 101 18.67 -7.75 6.38
N LYS A 102 17.71 -7.71 5.47
CA LYS A 102 17.77 -6.93 4.23
C LYS A 102 16.55 -6.07 4.00
N ILE A 103 15.35 -6.67 3.94
CA ILE A 103 14.15 -6.02 3.46
C ILE A 103 13.63 -4.99 4.46
N ALA A 104 13.41 -5.38 5.73
CA ALA A 104 12.95 -4.45 6.75
C ALA A 104 13.95 -3.29 7.01
N PRO A 105 15.27 -3.50 7.06
CA PRO A 105 16.24 -2.41 7.06
C PRO A 105 16.09 -1.47 5.86
N PHE A 106 16.01 -2.00 4.64
CA PHE A 106 15.83 -1.20 3.42
C PHE A 106 14.60 -0.28 3.51
N PHE A 107 13.43 -0.83 3.86
CA PHE A 107 12.22 -0.03 3.98
C PHE A 107 12.29 1.00 5.12
N ARG A 108 13.02 0.72 6.19
CA ARG A 108 13.25 1.69 7.27
C ARG A 108 14.18 2.82 6.86
N GLU A 109 15.23 2.51 6.12
CA GLU A 109 16.22 3.49 5.66
C GLU A 109 15.61 4.45 4.64
N HIS A 110 14.80 3.92 3.72
CA HIS A 110 14.15 4.69 2.65
C HIS A 110 12.71 5.13 3.00
N ALA A 111 12.31 5.10 4.27
CA ALA A 111 10.92 5.32 4.67
C ALA A 111 10.36 6.69 4.23
N GLU A 112 11.16 7.76 4.36
CA GLU A 112 10.76 9.11 3.95
C GLU A 112 10.63 9.22 2.43
N GLU A 113 11.61 8.69 1.68
CA GLU A 113 11.58 8.68 0.21
C GLU A 113 10.42 7.87 -0.33
N LEU A 114 10.09 6.76 0.32
CA LEU A 114 8.95 5.91 -0.03
C LEU A 114 7.60 6.47 0.41
N GLY A 115 7.60 7.58 1.18
CA GLY A 115 6.38 8.20 1.69
C GLY A 115 5.66 7.34 2.74
N LEU A 116 6.41 6.62 3.59
CA LEU A 116 5.84 5.71 4.59
C LEU A 116 5.37 6.47 5.83
N HIS A 117 4.21 7.09 5.75
CA HIS A 117 3.60 7.84 6.84
C HIS A 117 2.30 7.22 7.32
N ILE A 118 1.49 6.73 6.41
CA ILE A 118 0.18 6.12 6.69
C ILE A 118 -0.04 4.83 5.88
N CYS A 119 -0.92 3.97 6.38
CA CYS A 119 -1.23 2.69 5.76
C CYS A 119 -1.76 2.86 4.33
N HIS A 120 -1.06 2.29 3.36
CA HIS A 120 -1.41 2.38 1.95
C HIS A 120 -2.77 1.75 1.61
N TYR A 121 -3.25 0.82 2.43
CA TYR A 121 -4.56 0.18 2.22
C TYR A 121 -5.74 0.95 2.80
N CYS A 122 -5.61 1.61 3.95
CA CYS A 122 -6.78 2.19 4.62
C CYS A 122 -6.71 3.69 4.92
N ASP A 123 -5.55 4.33 4.83
CA ASP A 123 -5.39 5.77 5.15
C ASP A 123 -5.82 6.18 6.58
N MET A 124 -5.90 5.22 7.52
CA MET A 124 -6.37 5.46 8.89
C MET A 124 -5.32 5.26 9.98
N ALA A 125 -4.21 4.63 9.66
CA ALA A 125 -3.20 4.27 10.66
C ALA A 125 -1.83 4.77 10.22
N TYR A 126 -1.08 5.35 11.15
CA TYR A 126 0.31 5.71 10.90
C TYR A 126 1.16 4.46 10.69
N VAL A 127 2.06 4.51 9.71
CA VAL A 127 3.04 3.48 9.38
C VAL A 127 4.40 4.15 9.21
N ASN A 128 5.02 4.50 10.31
CA ASN A 128 6.23 5.28 10.34
C ASN A 128 7.42 4.51 10.93
N THR A 129 8.59 5.06 10.74
CA THR A 129 9.81 4.64 11.44
C THR A 129 10.08 5.56 12.63
N TYR A 130 10.82 5.06 13.60
CA TYR A 130 11.31 5.82 14.74
C TYR A 130 12.66 5.29 15.19
N GLU A 131 13.43 6.13 15.86
CA GLU A 131 14.73 5.76 16.40
C GLU A 131 14.69 5.82 17.94
N TYR A 132 15.37 4.88 18.56
CA TYR A 132 15.60 4.89 19.99
C TYR A 132 17.01 4.37 20.31
N VAL A 133 17.50 4.71 21.49
CA VAL A 133 18.77 4.20 21.99
C VAL A 133 18.48 3.00 22.88
N ASP A 134 19.07 1.85 22.55
CA ASP A 134 19.01 0.67 23.41
C ASP A 134 19.72 0.99 24.74
N LYS A 135 19.02 0.76 25.84
CA LYS A 135 19.55 1.06 27.18
C LYS A 135 20.63 0.08 27.64
N MET A 136 20.73 -1.09 26.99
CA MET A 136 21.68 -2.13 27.38
C MET A 136 23.07 -1.91 26.77
N ASP A 137 23.13 -1.48 25.52
CA ASP A 137 24.40 -1.36 24.77
C ASP A 137 24.65 0.03 24.19
N GLY A 138 23.71 0.97 24.33
CA GLY A 138 23.80 2.34 23.84
C GLY A 138 23.67 2.50 22.32
N HIS A 139 23.39 1.43 21.59
CA HIS A 139 23.21 1.50 20.13
C HIS A 139 21.91 2.16 19.73
N ARG A 140 21.97 2.95 18.64
CA ARG A 140 20.76 3.48 18.00
C ARG A 140 20.08 2.40 17.18
N ILE A 141 18.81 2.16 17.47
CA ILE A 141 17.97 1.20 16.74
C ILE A 141 16.90 1.96 15.98
N LYS A 142 16.81 1.73 14.66
CA LYS A 142 15.72 2.21 13.83
C LYS A 142 14.64 1.13 13.73
N ALA A 143 13.47 1.42 14.24
CA ALA A 143 12.30 0.52 14.26
C ALA A 143 11.15 1.06 13.40
N CYS A 144 10.10 0.29 13.20
CA CYS A 144 8.93 0.70 12.42
C CYS A 144 7.63 0.16 13.02
N HIS A 145 6.52 0.83 12.68
CA HIS A 145 5.16 0.47 13.09
C HIS A 145 4.35 -0.18 11.96
N PHE A 146 5.00 -0.69 10.93
CA PHE A 146 4.30 -1.28 9.79
C PHE A 146 4.74 -2.71 9.52
N ASP A 147 3.84 -3.44 8.90
CA ASP A 147 4.10 -4.71 8.25
C ASP A 147 4.39 -4.50 6.77
N LEU A 148 5.03 -5.48 6.16
CA LEU A 148 5.20 -5.57 4.70
C LEU A 148 4.30 -6.70 4.19
N ASP A 149 3.20 -6.30 3.57
CA ASP A 149 2.27 -7.25 2.97
C ASP A 149 2.76 -7.70 1.57
N HIS A 150 2.60 -8.99 1.28
CA HIS A 150 2.81 -9.54 -0.07
C HIS A 150 1.49 -9.53 -0.84
N VAL A 151 1.38 -8.69 -1.87
CA VAL A 151 0.15 -8.62 -2.70
C VAL A 151 -0.07 -9.94 -3.44
N LEU A 152 0.99 -10.47 -4.06
CA LEU A 152 1.06 -11.86 -4.53
C LEU A 152 1.59 -12.70 -3.37
N GLU A 153 0.73 -13.55 -2.82
CA GLU A 153 1.02 -14.30 -1.59
C GLU A 153 2.30 -15.14 -1.72
N LYS A 154 3.23 -14.98 -0.76
CA LYS A 154 4.51 -15.70 -0.77
C LYS A 154 4.37 -17.22 -0.65
N ALA A 155 3.23 -17.71 -0.15
CA ALA A 155 2.93 -19.13 -0.10
C ALA A 155 2.60 -19.68 -1.50
N ASP A 156 1.90 -18.90 -2.31
CA ASP A 156 1.54 -19.27 -3.67
C ASP A 156 2.67 -18.97 -4.66
N TYR A 157 3.34 -17.84 -4.46
CA TYR A 157 4.40 -17.33 -5.33
C TYR A 157 5.69 -17.04 -4.54
N PRO A 158 6.39 -18.07 -4.02
CA PRO A 158 7.63 -17.87 -3.26
C PRO A 158 8.72 -17.14 -4.06
N ILE A 159 8.68 -17.21 -5.39
CA ILE A 159 9.56 -16.48 -6.30
C ILE A 159 9.48 -14.95 -6.15
N PHE A 160 8.37 -14.42 -5.60
CA PHE A 160 8.17 -12.99 -5.37
C PHE A 160 8.26 -12.58 -3.89
N ALA A 161 8.68 -13.51 -3.03
CA ALA A 161 8.81 -13.19 -1.61
C ALA A 161 9.82 -12.05 -1.34
N LEU A 162 10.77 -11.87 -2.25
CA LEU A 162 11.80 -10.83 -2.18
C LEU A 162 11.59 -9.70 -3.21
N SER A 163 10.45 -9.62 -3.88
CA SER A 163 10.22 -8.61 -4.93
C SER A 163 9.81 -7.28 -4.32
N LEU A 164 10.54 -6.21 -4.64
CA LEU A 164 10.29 -4.85 -4.13
C LEU A 164 8.82 -4.42 -4.33
N PHE A 165 8.35 -4.55 -5.56
CA PHE A 165 7.01 -4.08 -5.95
C PHE A 165 5.88 -5.04 -5.58
N ASN A 166 6.20 -6.16 -4.94
CA ASN A 166 5.22 -7.05 -4.30
C ASN A 166 4.97 -6.70 -2.83
N LEU A 167 5.80 -5.82 -2.25
CA LEU A 167 5.76 -5.48 -0.83
C LEU A 167 5.05 -4.15 -0.60
N VAL A 168 3.98 -4.17 0.19
CA VAL A 168 3.18 -2.99 0.53
C VAL A 168 3.28 -2.71 2.03
N PRO A 169 3.87 -1.56 2.43
CA PRO A 169 3.85 -1.12 3.82
C PRO A 169 2.42 -0.82 4.27
N CYS A 170 1.97 -1.47 5.32
CA CYS A 170 0.60 -1.34 5.80
C CYS A 170 0.50 -1.60 7.31
N CYS A 171 -0.65 -1.25 7.89
CA CYS A 171 -0.88 -1.51 9.31
C CYS A 171 -1.24 -3.00 9.55
N PRO A 172 -0.92 -3.55 10.73
CA PRO A 172 -1.24 -4.93 11.09
C PRO A 172 -2.73 -5.27 10.97
N VAL A 173 -3.61 -4.29 11.16
CA VAL A 173 -5.06 -4.50 10.98
C VAL A 173 -5.39 -4.85 9.54
N CYS A 174 -4.81 -4.13 8.57
CA CYS A 174 -5.04 -4.42 7.15
C CYS A 174 -4.36 -5.70 6.71
N ASN A 175 -3.12 -5.94 7.15
CA ASN A 175 -2.34 -7.11 6.79
C ASN A 175 -2.90 -8.40 7.43
N GLU A 176 -2.86 -8.47 8.74
CA GLU A 176 -3.10 -9.73 9.46
C GLU A 176 -4.59 -10.04 9.65
N ARG A 177 -5.42 -9.01 9.99
CA ARG A 177 -6.81 -9.23 10.39
C ARG A 177 -7.79 -9.17 9.22
N LEU A 178 -7.59 -8.28 8.26
CA LEU A 178 -8.54 -8.06 7.16
C LEU A 178 -8.14 -8.82 5.90
N LYS A 179 -6.89 -8.70 5.45
CA LYS A 179 -6.39 -9.47 4.31
C LYS A 179 -6.08 -10.92 4.74
N GLY A 180 -5.32 -11.08 5.82
CA GLY A 180 -4.88 -12.40 6.27
C GLY A 180 -4.10 -13.13 5.18
N LYS A 181 -4.34 -14.44 5.05
CA LYS A 181 -3.68 -15.32 4.07
C LYS A 181 -4.41 -15.41 2.73
N GLU A 182 -5.52 -14.71 2.57
CA GLU A 182 -6.26 -14.76 1.32
C GLU A 182 -5.74 -13.72 0.33
N PRO A 183 -5.60 -14.06 -0.97
CA PRO A 183 -5.18 -13.10 -1.98
C PRO A 183 -6.19 -11.95 -2.07
N LEU A 184 -5.68 -10.75 -2.35
CA LEU A 184 -6.53 -9.55 -2.53
C LEU A 184 -7.53 -9.72 -3.68
N ALA A 185 -7.14 -10.43 -4.73
CA ALA A 185 -8.02 -10.81 -5.82
C ALA A 185 -7.44 -12.03 -6.55
N LYS A 186 -8.32 -12.80 -7.22
CA LYS A 186 -7.92 -13.95 -8.05
C LYS A 186 -7.55 -13.55 -9.49
N ALA A 187 -8.23 -12.52 -10.01
CA ALA A 187 -8.00 -12.08 -11.38
C ALA A 187 -6.86 -11.07 -11.47
N SER A 188 -5.95 -11.30 -12.40
CA SER A 188 -4.73 -10.49 -12.59
C SER A 188 -4.99 -9.01 -12.80
N HIS A 189 -6.05 -8.64 -13.56
CA HIS A 189 -6.39 -7.24 -13.79
C HIS A 189 -6.91 -6.55 -12.53
N VAL A 190 -7.60 -7.29 -11.64
CA VAL A 190 -8.09 -6.78 -10.36
C VAL A 190 -6.93 -6.60 -9.38
N LEU A 191 -5.97 -7.54 -9.33
CA LEU A 191 -4.75 -7.40 -8.53
C LEU A 191 -3.98 -6.12 -8.87
N ARG A 192 -3.86 -5.78 -10.16
CA ARG A 192 -3.22 -4.53 -10.60
C ARG A 192 -3.94 -3.29 -10.10
N LYS A 193 -5.29 -3.31 -10.03
CA LYS A 193 -6.08 -2.20 -9.46
C LYS A 193 -5.96 -2.11 -7.94
N PHE A 194 -5.66 -3.21 -7.27
CA PHE A 194 -5.65 -3.30 -5.80
C PHE A 194 -4.27 -3.07 -5.19
N SER A 195 -3.20 -3.19 -5.98
CA SER A 195 -1.85 -3.02 -5.47
C SER A 195 -1.41 -1.55 -5.47
N PRO A 196 -1.14 -0.96 -4.31
CA PRO A 196 -0.57 0.40 -4.22
C PRO A 196 0.79 0.57 -4.91
N THR A 197 1.45 -0.52 -5.27
CA THR A 197 2.73 -0.55 -6.01
C THR A 197 2.56 -0.60 -7.53
N CYS A 198 1.31 -0.65 -8.02
CA CYS A 198 1.00 -0.73 -9.43
C CYS A 198 0.58 0.61 -10.03
N GLN A 199 1.06 0.93 -11.23
CA GLN A 199 0.65 2.14 -11.96
C GLN A 199 -0.85 2.25 -12.21
N SER A 200 -1.56 1.11 -12.31
CA SER A 200 -3.01 1.08 -12.50
C SER A 200 -3.83 1.23 -11.21
N PHE A 201 -3.18 1.35 -10.05
CA PHE A 201 -3.85 1.68 -8.80
C PHE A 201 -4.28 3.15 -8.81
N ASP A 202 -5.57 3.40 -8.86
CA ASP A 202 -6.15 4.74 -8.98
C ASP A 202 -7.36 4.93 -8.05
N PHE A 203 -7.25 4.46 -6.82
CA PHE A 203 -8.32 4.57 -5.83
C PHE A 203 -8.73 6.03 -5.58
N ASP A 204 -7.76 6.93 -5.57
CA ASP A 204 -7.98 8.35 -5.26
C ASP A 204 -8.94 9.03 -6.25
N ARG A 205 -8.87 8.68 -7.53
CA ARG A 205 -9.73 9.26 -8.59
C ARG A 205 -11.02 8.48 -8.80
N LYS A 206 -10.99 7.16 -8.54
CA LYS A 206 -12.09 6.23 -8.86
C LYS A 206 -13.08 6.04 -7.72
N VAL A 207 -12.74 6.49 -6.52
CA VAL A 207 -13.61 6.35 -5.35
C VAL A 207 -13.73 7.71 -4.68
N THR A 208 -14.93 8.15 -4.42
CA THR A 208 -15.22 9.39 -3.68
C THR A 208 -15.83 9.05 -2.33
N MET A 209 -15.37 9.70 -1.27
CA MET A 209 -15.98 9.60 0.05
C MET A 209 -17.00 10.70 0.22
N GLU A 210 -18.17 10.34 0.67
CA GLU A 210 -19.29 11.25 0.88
C GLU A 210 -19.85 11.10 2.29
N LEU A 211 -20.34 12.22 2.84
CA LEU A 211 -21.08 12.22 4.09
C LEU A 211 -22.59 12.27 3.75
N MET A 212 -23.26 11.15 3.94
CA MET A 212 -24.66 10.97 3.59
C MET A 212 -25.57 11.12 4.81
N PRO A 213 -26.68 11.89 4.72
CA PRO A 213 -27.67 11.95 5.79
C PRO A 213 -28.45 10.63 5.86
N LEU A 214 -28.75 10.17 7.06
CA LEU A 214 -29.64 9.04 7.33
C LEU A 214 -31.08 9.58 7.51
N GLY A 215 -31.93 9.39 6.49
CA GLY A 215 -33.33 9.85 6.49
C GLY A 215 -33.54 11.32 6.10
N ASP A 216 -34.76 11.81 6.28
CA ASP A 216 -35.15 13.19 5.95
C ASP A 216 -34.56 14.20 6.95
N VAL A 217 -33.31 14.58 6.73
CA VAL A 217 -32.67 15.65 7.50
C VAL A 217 -33.15 16.99 6.92
N LYS A 218 -34.21 17.55 7.51
CA LYS A 218 -34.82 18.81 7.07
C LYS A 218 -33.91 20.04 7.15
N ARG A 219 -32.76 19.94 7.80
CA ARG A 219 -31.72 20.99 7.83
C ARG A 219 -30.33 20.35 7.94
N PRO A 220 -29.34 20.83 7.18
CA PRO A 220 -27.99 20.33 7.22
C PRO A 220 -27.20 20.84 8.45
N PHE A 221 -27.81 20.79 9.65
CA PHE A 221 -27.08 21.12 10.85
C PHE A 221 -26.43 19.87 11.41
N LEU A 222 -25.14 19.82 11.25
CA LEU A 222 -24.19 18.77 11.66
C LEU A 222 -24.13 18.55 13.19
N GLN A 223 -25.25 18.61 13.87
CA GLN A 223 -25.29 18.58 15.34
C GLN A 223 -25.20 17.18 15.95
N ASN A 224 -25.51 16.14 15.18
CA ASN A 224 -25.53 14.77 15.69
C ASN A 224 -24.92 13.79 14.68
N ALA A 225 -23.82 13.17 15.06
CA ALA A 225 -23.14 12.19 14.22
C ALA A 225 -23.98 10.96 13.90
N SER A 226 -24.98 10.61 14.74
CA SER A 226 -25.85 9.46 14.49
C SER A 226 -26.77 9.64 13.26
N GLY A 227 -27.02 10.87 12.84
CA GLY A 227 -27.85 11.20 11.67
C GLY A 227 -27.10 11.09 10.33
N TYR A 228 -25.85 10.66 10.32
CA TYR A 228 -25.02 10.62 9.11
C TYR A 228 -24.23 9.32 9.01
N GLU A 229 -23.88 8.97 7.78
CA GLU A 229 -22.90 7.93 7.48
C GLU A 229 -21.85 8.41 6.46
N VAL A 230 -20.65 7.86 6.54
CA VAL A 230 -19.64 8.00 5.49
C VAL A 230 -19.86 6.88 4.49
N ASP A 231 -20.03 7.23 3.23
CA ASP A 231 -20.18 6.29 2.13
C ASP A 231 -19.02 6.42 1.13
N PHE A 232 -18.86 5.40 0.29
CA PHE A 232 -17.84 5.30 -0.73
C PHE A 232 -18.51 5.13 -2.09
N ASP A 233 -18.60 6.19 -2.88
CA ASP A 233 -19.04 6.09 -4.25
C ASP A 233 -17.89 5.57 -5.11
N CYS A 234 -18.02 4.32 -5.54
CA CYS A 234 -17.07 3.66 -6.43
C CYS A 234 -17.43 3.85 -7.92
N HIS A 235 -18.35 4.76 -8.25
CA HIS A 235 -18.80 5.04 -9.62
C HIS A 235 -19.15 3.76 -10.42
N LYS A 236 -19.79 2.79 -9.76
CA LYS A 236 -20.19 1.47 -10.28
C LYS A 236 -19.01 0.56 -10.67
N ASP A 237 -17.79 0.86 -10.25
CA ASP A 237 -16.64 -0.05 -10.42
C ASP A 237 -16.67 -1.12 -9.31
N LYS A 238 -17.17 -2.31 -9.68
CA LYS A 238 -17.30 -3.46 -8.77
C LYS A 238 -15.99 -3.93 -8.16
N ASP A 239 -14.86 -3.67 -8.81
CA ASP A 239 -13.56 -4.03 -8.26
C ASP A 239 -13.25 -3.13 -7.06
N TYR A 240 -13.49 -1.82 -7.15
CA TYR A 240 -13.30 -0.92 -6.00
C TYR A 240 -14.34 -1.13 -4.90
N GLU A 241 -15.59 -1.52 -5.24
CA GLU A 241 -16.56 -1.96 -4.22
C GLU A 241 -15.99 -3.13 -3.41
N ARG A 242 -15.43 -4.15 -4.07
CA ARG A 242 -14.77 -5.29 -3.40
C ARG A 242 -13.56 -4.86 -2.57
N TYR A 243 -12.80 -3.86 -3.02
CA TYR A 243 -11.69 -3.33 -2.23
C TYR A 243 -12.20 -2.68 -0.93
N VAL A 244 -13.25 -1.85 -1.02
CA VAL A 244 -13.90 -1.21 0.13
C VAL A 244 -14.41 -2.27 1.11
N GLU A 245 -15.09 -3.30 0.61
CA GLU A 245 -15.57 -4.43 1.41
C GLU A 245 -14.42 -5.22 2.05
N ARG A 246 -13.37 -5.55 1.28
CA ARG A 246 -12.22 -6.33 1.75
C ARG A 246 -11.57 -5.72 2.98
N PHE A 247 -11.37 -4.41 2.95
CA PHE A 247 -10.75 -3.68 4.05
C PHE A 247 -11.75 -3.07 5.03
N ARG A 248 -13.04 -3.42 4.91
CA ARG A 248 -14.12 -2.89 5.76
C ARG A 248 -14.06 -1.36 5.90
N LEU A 249 -13.80 -0.68 4.78
CA LEU A 249 -13.54 0.75 4.84
C LEU A 249 -14.77 1.52 5.26
N LYS A 250 -15.96 1.19 4.75
CA LYS A 250 -17.20 1.87 5.10
C LYS A 250 -17.46 1.81 6.62
N GLU A 251 -17.41 0.63 7.22
CA GLU A 251 -17.66 0.43 8.65
C GLU A 251 -16.61 1.13 9.52
N ARG A 252 -15.35 1.04 9.11
CA ARG A 252 -14.22 1.64 9.84
C ARG A 252 -14.24 3.17 9.78
N TYR A 253 -14.53 3.75 8.62
CA TYR A 253 -14.68 5.19 8.48
C TYR A 253 -15.91 5.71 9.19
N ASN A 254 -17.01 4.95 9.22
CA ASN A 254 -18.19 5.29 10.00
C ASN A 254 -17.95 5.34 11.51
N TYR A 255 -17.01 4.60 12.04
CA TYR A 255 -16.58 4.75 13.43
C TYR A 255 -15.94 6.14 13.67
N HIS A 256 -15.28 6.70 12.67
CA HIS A 256 -14.62 8.01 12.69
C HIS A 256 -15.43 9.13 12.00
N LYS A 257 -16.71 8.95 11.77
CA LYS A 257 -17.55 9.91 11.04
C LYS A 257 -17.63 11.31 11.66
N SER A 258 -17.31 11.45 12.93
CA SER A 258 -17.15 12.76 13.57
C SER A 258 -16.09 13.63 12.90
N GLU A 259 -15.04 13.03 12.34
CA GLU A 259 -14.04 13.78 11.56
C GLU A 259 -14.61 14.25 10.22
N ALA A 260 -15.40 13.42 9.53
CA ALA A 260 -16.09 13.82 8.31
C ALA A 260 -17.07 14.98 8.57
N LEU A 261 -17.82 14.91 9.67
CA LEU A 261 -18.71 15.98 10.12
C LEU A 261 -17.96 17.28 10.40
N ARG A 262 -16.83 17.20 11.09
CA ARG A 262 -15.96 18.35 11.35
C ARG A 262 -15.47 19.00 10.05
N LEU A 263 -15.05 18.19 9.08
CA LEU A 263 -14.61 18.68 7.78
C LEU A 263 -15.76 19.35 7.00
N LYS A 264 -16.96 18.76 7.06
CA LYS A 264 -18.16 19.34 6.43
C LYS A 264 -18.59 20.65 7.09
N ASP A 265 -18.52 20.74 8.41
CA ASP A 265 -18.73 21.99 9.17
C ASP A 265 -17.72 23.06 8.77
N LEU A 266 -16.44 22.70 8.59
CA LEU A 266 -15.42 23.63 8.09
C LEU A 266 -15.76 24.11 6.66
N GLN A 267 -16.19 23.22 5.76
CA GLN A 267 -16.60 23.59 4.41
C GLN A 267 -17.75 24.60 4.42
N MET A 268 -18.71 24.42 5.32
CA MET A 268 -19.85 25.35 5.47
C MET A 268 -19.45 26.70 6.06
N ARG A 269 -18.53 26.71 7.02
CA ARG A 269 -18.05 27.97 7.67
C ARG A 269 -17.07 28.74 6.79
N TYR A 270 -16.30 28.03 5.99
CA TYR A 270 -15.25 28.57 5.12
C TYR A 270 -15.53 28.21 3.64
N PRO A 271 -16.60 28.78 3.05
CA PRO A 271 -16.80 28.67 1.61
C PRO A 271 -15.63 29.34 0.86
N ASP A 272 -15.43 29.00 -0.40
CA ASP A 272 -14.31 29.49 -1.19
C ASP A 272 -14.20 31.03 -1.21
N SER A 273 -15.32 31.74 -1.16
CA SER A 273 -15.34 33.20 -1.02
C SER A 273 -14.68 33.71 0.27
N ASN A 274 -14.92 33.06 1.39
CA ASN A 274 -14.32 33.43 2.67
C ASN A 274 -12.84 33.07 2.67
N ILE A 275 -12.46 31.92 2.11
CA ILE A 275 -11.06 31.50 1.98
C ILE A 275 -10.31 32.50 1.10
N ALA A 276 -10.86 32.98 0.01
CA ALA A 276 -10.24 33.98 -0.85
C ALA A 276 -9.98 35.31 -0.10
N ILE A 277 -10.89 35.75 0.78
CA ILE A 277 -10.70 36.95 1.62
C ILE A 277 -9.54 36.70 2.59
N ILE A 278 -9.52 35.55 3.29
CA ILE A 278 -8.47 35.19 4.23
C ILE A 278 -7.11 35.13 3.52
N ALA A 279 -7.06 34.49 2.34
CA ALA A 279 -5.85 34.40 1.52
C ALA A 279 -5.30 35.79 1.15
N SER A 280 -6.18 36.71 0.76
CA SER A 280 -5.81 38.10 0.48
C SER A 280 -5.25 38.82 1.71
N MET A 281 -5.90 38.66 2.88
CA MET A 281 -5.46 39.28 4.14
C MET A 281 -4.09 38.74 4.59
N LEU A 282 -3.86 37.44 4.46
CA LEU A 282 -2.62 36.76 4.83
C LEU A 282 -1.53 36.92 3.78
N ARG A 283 -1.84 37.42 2.59
CA ARG A 283 -0.95 37.45 1.42
C ARG A 283 -0.41 36.08 1.06
N MET A 284 -1.28 35.05 1.14
CA MET A 284 -0.97 33.66 0.85
C MET A 284 -1.76 33.17 -0.38
N PRO A 285 -1.26 32.17 -1.10
CA PRO A 285 -2.03 31.49 -2.15
C PRO A 285 -3.35 30.90 -1.61
N PHE A 286 -4.42 30.99 -2.40
CA PHE A 286 -5.73 30.46 -2.04
C PHE A 286 -5.69 28.98 -1.63
N ASP A 287 -5.00 28.16 -2.44
CA ASP A 287 -4.92 26.72 -2.22
C ASP A 287 -4.19 26.37 -0.92
N GLU A 288 -3.13 27.12 -0.57
CA GLU A 288 -2.43 26.91 0.69
C GLU A 288 -3.32 27.19 1.91
N VAL A 289 -4.10 28.29 1.86
CA VAL A 289 -5.02 28.63 2.94
C VAL A 289 -6.15 27.57 3.03
N LYS A 290 -6.64 27.09 1.89
CA LYS A 290 -7.66 26.03 1.84
C LYS A 290 -7.10 24.74 2.45
N GLU A 291 -5.90 24.34 2.06
CA GLU A 291 -5.22 23.18 2.62
C GLU A 291 -4.97 23.30 4.12
N ASP A 292 -4.60 24.50 4.61
CA ASP A 292 -4.42 24.76 6.05
C ASP A 292 -5.71 24.54 6.83
N ILE A 293 -6.82 25.09 6.34
CA ILE A 293 -8.14 24.96 6.97
C ILE A 293 -8.57 23.49 7.07
N PHE A 294 -8.37 22.73 5.99
CA PHE A 294 -8.75 21.32 5.94
C PHE A 294 -7.66 20.38 6.47
N GLY A 295 -6.49 20.89 6.85
CA GLY A 295 -5.39 20.14 7.41
C GLY A 295 -4.68 19.25 6.39
N LEU A 296 -4.56 19.70 5.13
CA LEU A 296 -3.84 19.04 4.05
C LEU A 296 -2.51 19.72 3.72
N ARG A 297 -2.28 20.96 4.19
CA ARG A 297 -0.99 21.61 3.96
C ARG A 297 0.15 20.77 4.50
N PHE A 298 1.24 20.69 3.77
CA PHE A 298 2.38 19.80 4.02
C PHE A 298 2.02 18.29 3.96
N ALA A 299 0.88 17.93 3.34
CA ALA A 299 0.47 16.54 3.20
C ALA A 299 1.48 15.69 2.40
N LYS A 300 2.29 16.31 1.53
CA LYS A 300 3.41 15.65 0.85
C LYS A 300 4.58 15.34 1.79
N GLU A 301 4.77 16.14 2.83
CA GLU A 301 5.85 16.02 3.80
C GLU A 301 5.38 15.39 5.11
N GLN A 302 4.12 15.59 5.47
CA GLN A 302 3.51 15.10 6.69
C GLN A 302 2.13 14.50 6.39
N HIS A 303 2.09 13.31 5.80
CA HIS A 303 0.83 12.62 5.58
C HIS A 303 0.08 12.43 6.91
N ARG A 304 -1.20 12.82 6.90
CA ARG A 304 -2.10 12.67 8.05
C ARG A 304 -3.11 11.59 7.75
N CYS A 305 -3.49 10.83 8.76
CA CYS A 305 -4.62 9.92 8.67
C CYS A 305 -5.87 10.61 8.13
N PHE A 306 -6.67 9.87 7.39
CA PHE A 306 -7.87 10.37 6.71
C PHE A 306 -7.59 11.40 5.60
N GLY A 307 -6.42 11.36 4.97
CA GLY A 307 -6.05 12.28 3.89
C GLY A 307 -7.03 12.25 2.73
N LYS A 308 -7.46 11.08 2.30
CA LYS A 308 -8.50 10.90 1.27
C LYS A 308 -9.82 11.54 1.66
N MET A 309 -10.30 11.31 2.91
CA MET A 309 -11.54 11.90 3.41
C MET A 309 -11.44 13.44 3.45
N ARG A 310 -10.31 13.99 3.92
CA ARG A 310 -10.09 15.45 3.93
C ARG A 310 -10.15 16.03 2.53
N LYS A 311 -9.48 15.39 1.58
CA LYS A 311 -9.45 15.82 0.17
C LYS A 311 -10.83 15.79 -0.46
N ASP A 312 -11.63 14.77 -0.19
CA ASP A 312 -12.96 14.65 -0.77
C ASP A 312 -13.98 15.63 -0.12
N MET A 313 -13.89 15.84 1.21
CA MET A 313 -14.75 16.82 1.90
C MET A 313 -14.38 18.28 1.61
N MET A 314 -13.19 18.54 1.05
CA MET A 314 -12.75 19.87 0.63
C MET A 314 -13.36 20.30 -0.72
N LYS A 315 -13.81 19.35 -1.53
CA LYS A 315 -14.51 19.60 -2.81
C LYS A 315 -15.91 20.14 -2.60
#